data_eb706a06d03ba64bd60e17e87c0d5e13
#
_entry.id   eb706a06d03ba64bd60e17e87c0d5e13
#
_cell.length_a   1.000
_cell.length_b   1.000
_cell.length_c   1.000
_cell.angle_alpha   90.00
_cell.angle_beta   90.00
_cell.angle_gamma   90.00
#
_symmetry.space_group_name_H-M   'P 1'
#
loop_
_entity.id
_entity.type
_entity.pdbx_description
1 polymer ?
#
loop_
_entity_poly.entity_id
_entity_poly.type
_entity_poly.pdbx_seq_one_letter_code
_entity_poly.pdbx_strand_id
1 'polypeptide(L)'
;MQNIDTSALAAAKAKLDAAEAQREEVLLRHIANGVDIRSRNVEIGSEVVIAPGAVILAGTILRGKTTIGAGCVIGPHTLIEASTVDEGTTVHASQVYRRPLGP
;
A
#
# COMPACT_ATOMS: atom_id res chain seq x y z
N MET A 1 17.30 -31.40 -2.37
CA MET A 1 16.37 -30.77 -1.44
C MET A 1 17.12 -30.32 -0.20
N GLN A 2 16.91 -29.10 0.21
CA GLN A 2 17.56 -28.58 1.42
C GLN A 2 16.74 -28.89 2.64
N ASN A 3 17.44 -29.29 3.70
CA ASN A 3 16.81 -29.45 5.01
C ASN A 3 16.86 -28.12 5.74
N ILE A 4 15.71 -27.66 6.16
CA ILE A 4 15.60 -26.43 6.93
C ILE A 4 15.44 -26.79 8.39
N ASP A 5 16.30 -26.20 9.22
CA ASP A 5 16.25 -26.37 10.66
C ASP A 5 14.91 -25.84 11.21
N THR A 6 14.31 -26.59 12.12
CA THR A 6 13.07 -26.20 12.78
C THR A 6 13.18 -24.83 13.46
N SER A 7 14.34 -24.54 14.07
CA SER A 7 14.58 -23.25 14.68
C SER A 7 14.59 -22.12 13.66
N ALA A 8 15.15 -22.36 12.47
CA ALA A 8 15.17 -21.38 11.40
C ALA A 8 13.76 -21.13 10.87
N LEU A 9 12.93 -22.17 10.76
CA LEU A 9 11.53 -22.01 10.34
C LEU A 9 10.73 -21.20 11.36
N ALA A 10 10.90 -21.47 12.65
CA ALA A 10 10.22 -20.72 13.70
C ALA A 10 10.62 -19.26 13.68
N ALA A 11 11.90 -18.96 13.50
CA ALA A 11 12.39 -17.58 13.40
C ALA A 11 11.85 -16.88 12.16
N ALA A 12 11.79 -17.58 11.04
CA ALA A 12 11.25 -17.04 9.80
C ALA A 12 9.76 -16.71 9.94
N LYS A 13 9.00 -17.60 10.58
CA LYS A 13 7.58 -17.38 10.83
C LYS A 13 7.36 -16.16 11.72
N ALA A 14 8.16 -16.01 12.78
CA ALA A 14 8.05 -14.86 13.65
C ALA A 14 8.31 -13.55 12.91
N LYS A 15 9.29 -13.53 12.00
CA LYS A 15 9.58 -12.34 11.18
C LYS A 15 8.42 -12.02 10.24
N LEU A 16 7.85 -13.03 9.61
CA LEU A 16 6.72 -12.84 8.70
C LEU A 16 5.50 -12.33 9.46
N ASP A 17 5.19 -12.93 10.60
CA ASP A 17 4.07 -12.50 11.43
C ASP A 17 4.22 -11.04 11.87
N ALA A 18 5.43 -10.64 12.27
CA ALA A 18 5.71 -9.27 12.67
C ALA A 18 5.54 -8.29 11.50
N ALA A 19 6.02 -8.67 10.31
CA ALA A 19 5.87 -7.83 9.11
C ALA A 19 4.41 -7.67 8.72
N GLU A 20 3.63 -8.74 8.81
CA GLU A 20 2.20 -8.68 8.51
C GLU A 20 1.43 -7.82 9.51
N ALA A 21 1.76 -7.95 10.80
CA ALA A 21 1.14 -7.13 11.85
C ALA A 21 1.43 -5.65 11.63
N GLN A 22 2.67 -5.31 11.26
CA GLN A 22 3.09 -3.95 10.97
C GLN A 22 2.36 -3.39 9.76
N ARG A 23 2.24 -4.20 8.71
CA ARG A 23 1.51 -3.81 7.50
C ARG A 23 0.05 -3.54 7.80
N GLU A 24 -0.58 -4.42 8.57
CA GLU A 24 -1.98 -4.25 8.96
C GLU A 24 -2.18 -2.97 9.76
N GLU A 25 -1.28 -2.67 10.69
CA GLU A 25 -1.36 -1.45 11.49
C GLU A 25 -1.35 -0.20 10.61
N VAL A 26 -0.49 -0.17 9.60
CA VAL A 26 -0.44 0.95 8.66
C VAL A 26 -1.76 1.10 7.90
N LEU A 27 -2.32 0.00 7.42
CA LEU A 27 -3.62 0.03 6.73
C LEU A 27 -4.71 0.54 7.66
N LEU A 28 -4.73 0.08 8.90
CA LEU A 28 -5.75 0.49 9.87
C LEU A 28 -5.68 1.98 10.17
N ARG A 29 -4.48 2.55 10.26
CA ARG A 29 -4.34 4.00 10.47
C ARG A 29 -4.94 4.79 9.31
N HIS A 30 -4.70 4.37 8.09
CA HIS A 30 -5.27 5.04 6.92
C HIS A 30 -6.78 4.87 6.87
N ILE A 31 -7.29 3.69 7.18
CA ILE A 31 -8.74 3.45 7.22
C ILE A 31 -9.38 4.33 8.30
N ALA A 32 -8.77 4.42 9.47
CA ALA A 32 -9.25 5.27 10.55
C ALA A 32 -9.26 6.75 10.14
N ASN A 33 -8.40 7.14 9.22
CA ASN A 33 -8.33 8.50 8.70
C ASN A 33 -9.27 8.74 7.50
N GLY A 34 -10.14 7.79 7.19
CA GLY A 34 -11.15 7.96 6.15
C GLY A 34 -10.77 7.45 4.76
N VAL A 35 -9.68 6.70 4.66
CA VAL A 35 -9.28 6.06 3.41
C VAL A 35 -10.01 4.73 3.27
N ASP A 36 -10.56 4.46 2.10
CA ASP A 36 -11.28 3.22 1.82
C ASP A 36 -10.30 2.17 1.29
N ILE A 37 -9.87 1.26 2.14
CA ILE A 37 -8.99 0.15 1.79
C ILE A 37 -9.75 -1.15 2.06
N ARG A 38 -10.08 -1.87 1.00
CA ARG A 38 -10.96 -3.05 1.10
C ARG A 38 -10.23 -4.37 1.09
N SER A 39 -8.91 -4.36 1.09
CA SER A 39 -8.11 -5.58 1.03
C SER A 39 -6.85 -5.44 1.87
N ARG A 40 -6.44 -6.53 2.52
CA ARG A 40 -5.13 -6.60 3.18
C ARG A 40 -3.98 -6.68 2.19
N ASN A 41 -4.27 -6.97 0.92
CA ASN A 41 -3.26 -7.06 -0.13
C ASN A 41 -2.98 -5.66 -0.70
N VAL A 42 -2.57 -4.75 0.18
CA VAL A 42 -2.17 -3.39 -0.15
C VAL A 42 -0.93 -3.08 0.67
N GLU A 43 0.05 -2.46 0.06
CA GLU A 43 1.28 -2.08 0.73
C GLU A 43 1.44 -0.56 0.69
N ILE A 44 1.60 0.06 1.85
CA ILE A 44 1.71 1.52 1.96
C ILE A 44 2.97 1.85 2.75
N GLY A 45 3.88 2.58 2.12
CA GLY A 45 5.13 3.00 2.73
C GLY A 45 4.94 4.08 3.80
N SER A 46 5.94 4.25 4.64
CA SER A 46 5.87 5.16 5.79
C SER A 46 5.79 6.64 5.42
N GLU A 47 6.21 7.00 4.22
CA GLU A 47 6.21 8.39 3.75
C GLU A 47 5.00 8.73 2.87
N VAL A 48 4.06 7.81 2.74
CA VAL A 48 2.87 7.99 1.92
C VAL A 48 1.79 8.72 2.71
N VAL A 49 1.23 9.75 2.09
CA VAL A 49 0.11 10.53 2.64
C VAL A 49 -1.11 10.32 1.76
N ILE A 50 -2.22 9.93 2.36
CA ILE A 50 -3.45 9.66 1.63
C ILE A 50 -4.58 10.50 2.25
N ALA A 51 -5.23 11.30 1.44
CA ALA A 51 -6.35 12.13 1.91
C ALA A 51 -7.60 11.26 2.17
N PRO A 52 -8.44 11.66 3.13
CA PRO A 52 -9.73 11.01 3.36
C PRO A 52 -10.56 10.98 2.07
N GLY A 53 -11.30 9.90 1.86
CA GLY A 53 -12.14 9.73 0.68
C GLY A 53 -11.46 9.05 -0.49
N ALA A 54 -10.15 8.82 -0.43
CA ALA A 54 -9.47 8.04 -1.46
C ALA A 54 -9.81 6.56 -1.31
N VAL A 55 -9.80 5.85 -2.43
CA VAL A 55 -10.08 4.40 -2.49
C VAL A 55 -8.84 3.68 -2.99
N ILE A 56 -8.35 2.72 -2.24
CA ILE A 56 -7.17 1.94 -2.58
C ILE A 56 -7.58 0.49 -2.78
N LEU A 57 -7.40 -0.01 -3.99
CA LEU A 57 -7.84 -1.35 -4.38
C LEU A 57 -6.73 -2.38 -4.23
N ALA A 58 -7.13 -3.65 -4.23
CA ALA A 58 -6.22 -4.78 -3.97
C ALA A 58 -5.01 -4.82 -4.90
N GLY A 59 -3.87 -5.22 -4.36
CA GLY A 59 -2.63 -5.36 -5.12
C GLY A 59 -1.89 -4.06 -5.35
N THR A 60 -2.37 -2.95 -4.80
CA THR A 60 -1.73 -1.64 -4.94
C THR A 60 -0.54 -1.52 -3.99
N ILE A 61 0.54 -0.95 -4.49
CA ILE A 61 1.74 -0.63 -3.72
C ILE A 61 1.99 0.86 -3.84
N LEU A 62 2.02 1.54 -2.70
CA LEU A 62 2.34 2.97 -2.61
C LEU A 62 3.61 3.12 -1.80
N ARG A 63 4.62 3.75 -2.34
CA ARG A 63 5.89 3.90 -1.64
C ARG A 63 6.62 5.19 -2.01
N GLY A 64 7.65 5.50 -1.22
CA GLY A 64 8.36 6.76 -1.34
C GLY A 64 7.49 7.93 -0.90
N LYS A 65 7.92 9.14 -1.20
CA LYS A 65 7.14 10.33 -0.87
C LYS A 65 6.00 10.47 -1.87
N THR A 66 4.92 9.78 -1.59
CA THR A 66 3.73 9.75 -2.44
C THR A 66 2.56 10.39 -1.71
N THR A 67 1.84 11.26 -2.41
CA THR A 67 0.65 11.91 -1.87
C THR A 67 -0.55 11.57 -2.75
N ILE A 68 -1.60 11.06 -2.13
CA ILE A 68 -2.85 10.69 -2.83
C ILE A 68 -3.93 11.67 -2.40
N GLY A 69 -4.50 12.38 -3.36
CA GLY A 69 -5.56 13.36 -3.10
C GLY A 69 -6.90 12.73 -2.79
N ALA A 70 -7.80 13.55 -2.27
CA ALA A 70 -9.15 13.11 -1.93
C ALA A 70 -9.90 12.63 -3.19
N GLY A 71 -10.75 11.62 -3.03
CA GLY A 71 -11.58 11.11 -4.13
C GLY A 71 -10.82 10.35 -5.20
N CYS A 72 -9.53 10.09 -5.00
CA CYS A 72 -8.77 9.25 -5.93
C CYS A 72 -9.19 7.80 -5.82
N VAL A 73 -9.12 7.08 -6.93
CA VAL A 73 -9.30 5.63 -6.96
C VAL A 73 -8.02 5.03 -7.52
N ILE A 74 -7.32 4.24 -6.72
CA ILE A 74 -6.01 3.69 -7.06
C ILE A 74 -6.08 2.17 -7.09
N GLY A 75 -5.64 1.60 -8.21
CA GLY A 75 -5.58 0.15 -8.36
C GLY A 75 -6.66 -0.39 -9.28
N PRO A 76 -6.83 -1.71 -9.38
CA PRO A 76 -6.00 -2.71 -8.68
C PRO A 76 -4.61 -2.89 -9.29
N HIS A 77 -3.73 -3.57 -8.55
CA HIS A 77 -2.40 -3.99 -9.03
C HIS A 77 -1.58 -2.85 -9.62
N THR A 78 -1.54 -1.73 -8.92
CA THR A 78 -0.86 -0.52 -9.36
C THR A 78 0.28 -0.19 -8.41
N LEU A 79 1.43 0.17 -8.96
CA LEU A 79 2.57 0.64 -8.19
C LEU A 79 2.74 2.13 -8.43
N ILE A 80 2.69 2.92 -7.35
CA ILE A 80 2.97 4.35 -7.40
C ILE A 80 4.15 4.64 -6.48
N GLU A 81 5.16 5.29 -7.01
CA GLU A 81 6.38 5.58 -6.29
C GLU A 81 6.75 7.05 -6.45
N ALA A 82 6.99 7.72 -5.32
CA ALA A 82 7.49 9.09 -5.27
C ALA A 82 6.68 10.05 -6.18
N SER A 83 5.36 9.94 -6.13
CA SER A 83 4.47 10.69 -7.01
C SER A 83 3.37 11.40 -6.24
N THR A 84 2.82 12.43 -6.84
CA THR A 84 1.63 13.12 -6.32
C THR A 84 0.46 12.82 -7.24
N VAL A 85 -0.63 12.33 -6.68
CA VAL A 85 -1.86 12.06 -7.42
C VAL A 85 -2.88 13.12 -7.02
N ASP A 86 -3.28 13.93 -7.99
CA ASP A 86 -4.21 15.03 -7.74
C ASP A 86 -5.61 14.50 -7.36
N GLU A 87 -6.33 15.33 -6.63
CA GLU A 87 -7.70 15.04 -6.21
C GLU A 87 -8.57 14.56 -7.37
N GLY A 88 -9.36 13.53 -7.13
CA GLY A 88 -10.32 13.01 -8.11
C GLY A 88 -9.72 12.17 -9.24
N THR A 89 -8.43 11.87 -9.19
CA THR A 89 -7.76 11.09 -10.23
C THR A 89 -8.02 9.60 -10.05
N THR A 90 -8.29 8.89 -11.15
CA THR A 90 -8.37 7.44 -11.17
C THR A 90 -7.13 6.88 -11.84
N VAL A 91 -6.40 6.03 -11.11
CA VAL A 91 -5.19 5.37 -11.61
C VAL A 91 -5.41 3.87 -11.51
N HIS A 92 -5.37 3.17 -12.64
CA HIS A 92 -5.61 1.73 -12.66
C HIS A 92 -4.68 1.03 -13.65
N ALA A 93 -4.71 -0.30 -13.61
CA ALA A 93 -3.85 -1.19 -14.38
C ALA A 93 -2.46 -1.34 -13.76
N SER A 94 -1.71 -2.32 -14.24
CA SER A 94 -0.41 -2.75 -13.71
C SER A 94 0.71 -1.84 -14.20
N GLN A 95 0.69 -0.57 -13.82
CA GLN A 95 1.69 0.40 -14.25
C GLN A 95 2.44 0.97 -13.06
N VAL A 96 3.64 1.44 -13.34
CA VAL A 96 4.49 2.12 -12.36
C VAL A 96 4.46 3.61 -12.66
N TYR A 97 4.06 4.40 -11.68
CA TYR A 97 4.01 5.85 -11.82
C TYR A 97 5.04 6.47 -10.90
N ARG A 98 5.89 7.32 -11.43
CA ARG A 98 6.97 8.01 -10.69
C ARG A 98 7.00 9.50 -10.97
N ARG A 99 5.85 10.07 -11.24
CA ARG A 99 5.72 11.48 -11.57
C ARG A 99 4.38 12.00 -11.05
N PRO A 100 4.18 13.33 -11.01
CA PRO A 100 2.88 13.87 -10.68
C PRO A 100 1.79 13.35 -11.61
N LEU A 101 0.65 12.98 -11.03
CA LEU A 101 -0.49 12.45 -11.77
C LEU A 101 -1.70 13.33 -11.49
N GLY A 102 -2.39 13.74 -12.53
CA GLY A 102 -3.56 14.59 -12.39
C GLY A 102 -4.72 14.16 -13.29
N PRO A 103 -5.88 14.78 -13.08
CA PRO A 103 -7.04 14.52 -13.93
C PRO A 103 -6.77 14.87 -15.39
#